data_5cda925681a7cdb80cad9e02749d9f43
#
_entry.id   5cda925681a7cdb80cad9e02749d9f43
#
_cell.length_a   1.000
_cell.length_b   1.000
_cell.length_c   1.000
_cell.angle_alpha   90.00
_cell.angle_beta   90.00
_cell.angle_gamma   90.00
#
_symmetry.space_group_name_H-M   'P 1'
#
loop_
_entity.id
_entity.type
_entity.pdbx_description
1 polymer ?
#
loop_
_entity_poly.entity_id
_entity_poly.type
_entity_poly.pdbx_seq_one_letter_code
_entity_poly.pdbx_strand_id
1 'polypeptide(L)'
;LSSEPESDYDSITDGRWHCGENYCTLHRAAVAAEFRGTGLSAMLMHEAISLARETGAGSIRSDTHRKNKAAQKLLKSCGFDYRGNMLCLSEPGHDAARQCFEKKL
;
A
#
# COMPACT_ATOMS: atom_id res chain seq x y z
N LEU A 1 -1.64 3.59 -9.32
CA LEU A 1 -0.69 2.48 -9.35
C LEU A 1 0.57 2.90 -10.12
N SER A 2 1.74 2.64 -9.56
CA SER A 2 3.03 2.98 -10.15
C SER A 2 3.96 1.78 -10.13
N SER A 3 4.74 1.59 -11.20
CA SER A 3 5.78 0.56 -11.27
C SER A 3 7.17 1.11 -10.97
N GLU A 4 7.30 2.40 -10.68
CA GLU A 4 8.58 3.00 -10.32
C GLU A 4 8.95 2.67 -8.87
N PRO A 5 10.24 2.43 -8.55
CA PRO A 5 10.67 2.21 -7.19
C PRO A 5 10.34 3.39 -6.28
N GLU A 6 9.91 3.09 -5.06
CA GLU A 6 9.60 4.10 -4.05
C GLU A 6 10.71 4.14 -3.02
N SER A 7 11.49 5.22 -3.00
CA SER A 7 12.68 5.31 -2.15
C SER A 7 12.36 5.26 -0.65
N ASP A 8 11.20 5.78 -0.23
CA ASP A 8 10.81 5.74 1.18
C ASP A 8 10.64 4.33 1.71
N TYR A 9 10.34 3.37 0.83
CA TYR A 9 10.17 1.97 1.22
C TYR A 9 11.47 1.29 1.65
N ASP A 10 12.62 1.84 1.27
CA ASP A 10 13.92 1.31 1.71
C ASP A 10 14.18 1.58 3.20
N SER A 11 13.43 2.50 3.81
CA SER A 11 13.57 2.87 5.21
C SER A 11 12.65 2.10 6.16
N ILE A 12 12.05 0.99 5.69
CA ILE A 12 11.15 0.17 6.51
C ILE A 12 11.84 -0.30 7.79
N THR A 13 11.13 -0.18 8.92
CA THR A 13 11.58 -0.61 10.25
C THR A 13 10.51 -1.49 10.91
N ASP A 14 10.84 -2.13 12.03
CA ASP A 14 9.93 -3.00 12.77
C ASP A 14 9.37 -4.17 11.95
N GLY A 15 10.09 -4.52 10.90
CA GLY A 15 9.73 -5.58 9.96
C GLY A 15 10.51 -5.42 8.66
N ARG A 16 10.07 -6.09 7.62
CA ARG A 16 10.72 -6.04 6.31
C ARG A 16 9.77 -6.45 5.21
N TRP A 17 10.05 -6.01 3.98
CA TRP A 17 9.38 -6.50 2.80
C TRP A 17 9.75 -7.97 2.56
N HIS A 18 8.78 -8.80 2.19
CA HIS A 18 8.99 -10.23 1.96
C HIS A 18 9.16 -10.58 0.49
N CYS A 19 8.62 -9.77 -0.40
CA CYS A 19 8.77 -9.95 -1.85
C CYS A 19 9.94 -9.10 -2.35
N GLY A 20 10.44 -9.43 -3.55
CA GLY A 20 11.61 -8.75 -4.13
C GLY A 20 11.29 -7.38 -4.70
N GLU A 21 12.25 -6.84 -5.46
CA GLU A 21 12.21 -5.47 -5.98
C GLU A 21 11.23 -5.27 -7.15
N ASN A 22 10.70 -6.34 -7.74
CA ASN A 22 9.72 -6.24 -8.82
C ASN A 22 8.32 -6.05 -8.24
N TYR A 23 8.01 -4.82 -7.86
CA TYR A 23 6.73 -4.49 -7.24
C TYR A 23 6.08 -3.28 -7.91
N CYS A 24 4.75 -3.20 -7.79
CA CYS A 24 3.99 -1.97 -8.04
C CYS A 24 3.64 -1.31 -6.72
N THR A 25 3.49 0.00 -6.73
CA THR A 25 3.05 0.77 -5.56
C THR A 25 1.62 1.23 -5.78
N LEU A 26 0.77 0.96 -4.79
CA LEU A 26 -0.59 1.47 -4.74
C LEU A 26 -0.60 2.71 -3.86
N HIS A 27 -0.75 3.87 -4.50
CA HIS A 27 -0.91 5.13 -3.79
C HIS A 27 -2.37 5.37 -3.44
N ARG A 28 -2.60 6.19 -2.42
CA ARG A 28 -3.94 6.69 -2.06
C ARG A 28 -4.94 5.59 -1.67
N ALA A 29 -4.49 4.54 -1.01
CA ALA A 29 -5.40 3.56 -0.43
C ALA A 29 -6.42 4.22 0.52
N ALA A 30 -6.02 5.31 1.18
CA ALA A 30 -6.91 6.09 2.04
C ALA A 30 -8.07 6.71 1.26
N VAL A 31 -7.84 7.17 0.01
CA VAL A 31 -8.91 7.71 -0.84
C VAL A 31 -9.89 6.61 -1.22
N ALA A 32 -9.40 5.43 -1.59
CA ALA A 32 -10.27 4.28 -1.88
C ALA A 32 -11.10 3.90 -0.65
N ALA A 33 -10.54 4.00 0.55
CA ALA A 33 -11.24 3.67 1.79
C ALA A 33 -12.43 4.60 2.08
N GLU A 34 -12.44 5.82 1.54
CA GLU A 34 -13.57 6.75 1.68
C GLU A 34 -14.85 6.23 1.03
N PHE A 35 -14.72 5.30 0.08
CA PHE A 35 -15.86 4.70 -0.62
C PHE A 35 -16.33 3.40 -0.01
N ARG A 36 -15.90 3.09 1.22
CA ARG A 36 -16.31 1.85 1.89
C ARG A 36 -17.83 1.83 2.08
N GLY A 37 -18.40 0.62 1.92
CA GLY A 37 -19.83 0.40 2.04
C GLY A 37 -20.62 0.68 0.75
N THR A 38 -19.99 1.25 -0.27
CA THR A 38 -20.62 1.52 -1.56
C THR A 38 -20.34 0.47 -2.62
N GLY A 39 -19.39 -0.45 -2.34
CA GLY A 39 -18.87 -1.40 -3.32
C GLY A 39 -17.78 -0.82 -4.20
N LEU A 40 -17.62 0.50 -4.25
CA LEU A 40 -16.65 1.15 -5.12
C LEU A 40 -15.22 0.92 -4.67
N SER A 41 -14.96 0.88 -3.35
CA SER A 41 -13.63 0.60 -2.83
C SER A 41 -13.13 -0.79 -3.26
N ALA A 42 -13.99 -1.79 -3.22
CA ALA A 42 -13.65 -3.14 -3.67
C ALA A 42 -13.34 -3.17 -5.16
N MET A 43 -14.10 -2.46 -5.98
CA MET A 43 -13.86 -2.35 -7.42
C MET A 43 -12.51 -1.70 -7.72
N LEU A 44 -12.20 -0.59 -7.06
CA LEU A 44 -10.94 0.12 -7.25
C LEU A 44 -9.73 -0.75 -6.87
N MET A 45 -9.83 -1.46 -5.76
CA MET A 45 -8.77 -2.37 -5.31
C MET A 45 -8.59 -3.54 -6.26
N HIS A 46 -9.69 -4.14 -6.71
CA HIS A 46 -9.66 -5.24 -7.67
C HIS A 46 -9.00 -4.82 -8.98
N GLU A 47 -9.34 -3.65 -9.49
CA GLU A 47 -8.76 -3.11 -10.72
C GLU A 47 -7.26 -2.85 -10.55
N ALA A 48 -6.83 -2.26 -9.44
CA ALA A 48 -5.42 -2.02 -9.16
C ALA A 48 -4.62 -3.34 -9.13
N ILE A 49 -5.15 -4.37 -8.50
CA ILE A 49 -4.52 -5.70 -8.43
C ILE A 49 -4.40 -6.30 -9.83
N SER A 50 -5.45 -6.20 -10.63
CA SER A 50 -5.44 -6.71 -12.01
C SER A 50 -4.40 -6.01 -12.87
N LEU A 51 -4.31 -4.67 -12.77
CA LEU A 51 -3.30 -3.89 -13.49
C LEU A 51 -1.88 -4.29 -13.08
N ALA A 52 -1.64 -4.48 -11.79
CA ALA A 52 -0.35 -4.90 -11.31
C ALA A 52 0.06 -6.27 -11.88
N ARG A 53 -0.89 -7.22 -11.94
CA ARG A 53 -0.63 -8.51 -12.55
C ARG A 53 -0.28 -8.40 -14.03
N GLU A 54 -0.97 -7.52 -14.75
CA GLU A 54 -0.71 -7.29 -16.18
C GLU A 54 0.69 -6.73 -16.44
N THR A 55 1.25 -5.98 -15.51
CA THR A 55 2.63 -5.44 -15.64
C THR A 55 3.70 -6.51 -15.38
N GLY A 56 3.32 -7.68 -14.89
CA GLY A 56 4.26 -8.73 -14.53
C GLY A 56 4.92 -8.52 -13.15
N ALA A 57 4.41 -7.61 -12.34
CA ALA A 57 4.93 -7.38 -11.00
C ALA A 57 4.73 -8.61 -10.10
N GLY A 58 5.69 -8.86 -9.20
CA GLY A 58 5.61 -9.96 -8.25
C GLY A 58 4.80 -9.63 -7.01
N SER A 59 4.61 -8.35 -6.71
CA SER A 59 3.86 -7.89 -5.55
C SER A 59 3.36 -6.46 -5.71
N ILE A 60 2.46 -6.06 -4.82
CA ILE A 60 2.04 -4.67 -4.66
C ILE A 60 2.42 -4.24 -3.26
N ARG A 61 3.04 -3.07 -3.16
CA ARG A 61 3.34 -2.41 -1.88
C ARG A 61 2.44 -1.20 -1.72
N SER A 62 2.04 -0.94 -0.48
CA SER A 62 1.27 0.25 -0.13
C SER A 62 1.62 0.68 1.27
N ASP A 63 1.35 1.92 1.57
CA ASP A 63 1.50 2.47 2.91
C ASP A 63 0.29 3.32 3.27
N THR A 64 0.02 3.45 4.55
CA THR A 64 -1.04 4.30 5.05
C THR A 64 -0.66 4.86 6.41
N HIS A 65 -1.20 6.02 6.74
CA HIS A 65 -0.98 6.64 8.04
C HIS A 65 -1.41 5.69 9.16
N ARG A 66 -0.61 5.62 10.23
CA ARG A 66 -0.87 4.73 11.37
C ARG A 66 -2.25 4.94 12.03
N LYS A 67 -2.83 6.13 11.87
CA LYS A 67 -4.15 6.46 12.41
C LYS A 67 -5.30 6.18 11.44
N ASN A 68 -5.01 5.90 10.19
CA ASN A 68 -6.05 5.64 9.19
C ASN A 68 -6.51 4.18 9.25
N LYS A 69 -7.39 3.89 10.20
CA LYS A 69 -7.89 2.52 10.42
C LYS A 69 -8.72 2.01 9.25
N ALA A 70 -9.43 2.89 8.56
CA ALA A 70 -10.23 2.50 7.39
C ALA A 70 -9.34 1.98 6.26
N ALA A 71 -8.24 2.68 5.95
CA ALA A 71 -7.30 2.25 4.92
C ALA A 71 -6.60 0.95 5.30
N GLN A 72 -6.17 0.80 6.56
CA GLN A 72 -5.56 -0.44 7.05
C GLN A 72 -6.52 -1.62 6.89
N LYS A 73 -7.77 -1.42 7.27
CA LYS A 73 -8.79 -2.48 7.16
C LYS A 73 -9.07 -2.85 5.71
N LEU A 74 -9.12 -1.86 4.81
CA LEU A 74 -9.31 -2.10 3.39
C LEU A 74 -8.15 -2.93 2.82
N LEU A 75 -6.92 -2.54 3.11
CA LEU A 75 -5.74 -3.26 2.63
C LEU A 75 -5.74 -4.71 3.12
N LYS A 76 -6.00 -4.94 4.40
CA LYS A 76 -6.08 -6.29 4.96
C LYS A 76 -7.19 -7.11 4.32
N SER A 77 -8.35 -6.52 4.09
CA SER A 77 -9.48 -7.22 3.46
C SER A 77 -9.19 -7.63 2.01
N CYS A 78 -8.27 -6.94 1.36
CA CYS A 78 -7.86 -7.24 -0.02
C CYS A 78 -6.65 -8.17 -0.09
N GLY A 79 -6.22 -8.73 1.04
CA GLY A 79 -5.13 -9.71 1.07
C GLY A 79 -3.74 -9.11 1.24
N PHE A 80 -3.64 -7.83 1.62
CA PHE A 80 -2.36 -7.22 1.97
C PHE A 80 -1.98 -7.59 3.40
N ASP A 81 -0.70 -7.87 3.61
CA ASP A 81 -0.15 -8.17 4.93
C ASP A 81 0.66 -6.98 5.44
N TYR A 82 0.56 -6.73 6.74
CA TYR A 82 1.40 -5.73 7.40
C TYR A 82 2.85 -6.19 7.42
N ARG A 83 3.78 -5.31 6.99
CA ARG A 83 5.21 -5.66 6.89
C ARG A 83 6.12 -4.86 7.80
N GLY A 84 5.71 -3.71 8.27
CA GLY A 84 6.52 -2.86 9.11
C GLY A 84 6.08 -1.41 9.05
N ASN A 85 6.96 -0.51 9.47
CA ASN A 85 6.67 0.92 9.54
C ASN A 85 7.72 1.70 8.76
N MET A 86 7.36 2.92 8.36
CA MET A 86 8.30 3.85 7.75
C MET A 86 7.92 5.29 8.07
N LEU A 87 8.82 6.22 7.77
CA LEU A 87 8.54 7.65 7.80
C LEU A 87 8.42 8.14 6.35
N CYS A 88 7.36 8.86 6.05
CA CYS A 88 7.18 9.48 4.74
C CYS A 88 7.90 10.83 4.72
N LEU A 89 9.12 10.85 4.21
CA LEU A 89 9.99 12.03 4.24
C LEU A 89 9.55 13.12 3.25
N SER A 90 8.66 12.80 2.33
CA SER A 90 8.11 13.75 1.37
C SER A 90 7.05 14.68 1.94
N GLU A 91 6.64 14.48 3.19
CA GLU A 91 5.63 15.31 3.88
C GLU A 91 6.22 15.97 5.14
N PRO A 92 7.12 16.95 5.00
CA PRO A 92 7.71 17.60 6.16
C PRO A 92 6.68 18.39 6.97
N GLY A 93 6.80 18.35 8.29
CA GLY A 93 5.92 19.09 9.20
C GLY A 93 4.64 18.37 9.59
N HIS A 94 4.37 17.17 9.08
CA HIS A 94 3.23 16.33 9.45
C HIS A 94 3.68 15.06 10.16
N ASP A 95 2.72 14.38 10.81
CA ASP A 95 2.98 13.03 11.32
C ASP A 95 3.26 12.12 10.12
N ALA A 96 4.53 11.85 9.91
CA ALA A 96 5.00 11.11 8.74
C ALA A 96 5.00 9.59 8.95
N ALA A 97 4.55 9.11 10.12
CA ALA A 97 4.55 7.68 10.42
C ALA A 97 3.53 6.94 9.56
N ARG A 98 4.01 5.90 8.88
CA ARG A 98 3.20 5.06 7.99
C ARG A 98 3.36 3.60 8.35
N GLN A 99 2.29 2.83 8.13
CA GLN A 99 2.35 1.38 8.16
C GLN A 99 2.49 0.87 6.73
N CYS A 100 3.38 -0.10 6.56
CA CYS A 100 3.69 -0.68 5.25
C CYS A 100 2.94 -2.00 5.06
N PHE A 101 2.36 -2.17 3.89
CA PHE A 101 1.60 -3.36 3.53
C PHE A 101 2.08 -3.89 2.19
N GLU A 102 1.97 -5.20 2.02
CA GLU A 102 2.41 -5.89 0.82
C GLU A 102 1.46 -7.02 0.47
N LYS A 103 1.16 -7.14 -0.82
CA LYS A 103 0.39 -8.27 -1.35
C LYS A 103 1.22 -8.98 -2.41
N LYS A 104 1.47 -10.27 -2.21
CA LYS A 104 2.09 -11.12 -3.21
C LYS A 104 1.08 -11.42 -4.32
N LEU A 105 1.52 -11.29 -5.54
CA LEU A 105 0.71 -11.57 -6.72
C LEU A 105 0.91 -12.98 -7.26
#